data_a9571a566a2aba203d656a633908e5f3
#
_entry.id   a9571a566a2aba203d656a633908e5f3
#
_cell.length_a   1.000
_cell.length_b   1.000
_cell.length_c   1.000
_cell.angle_alpha   90.00
_cell.angle_beta   90.00
_cell.angle_gamma   90.00
#
_symmetry.space_group_name_H-M   'P 1'
#
loop_
_entity.id
_entity.type
_entity.pdbx_description
1 polymer ?
#
loop_
_entity_poly.entity_id
_entity_poly.type
_entity_poly.pdbx_seq_one_letter_code
_entity_poly.pdbx_strand_id
1 'polypeptide(L)'
;ASDVYKRQARAIHLGFALTLAFLIFPAVRGKKISILDIIISITGALSCLYIYFFYDDLVNRGGILLVKEIFGFKVPVELIIGATGILILLEATRRAIGLPLVIIAVCFLLFSYFGKYAPDIISHGGLSVKRLVGFQWFDQEAIFGIPIGVSVDFIFLFVLFGALLETAGGGKYFLDLAFAMVGKMRGGPAKAAILGSGMTGMISGSSIANTVTTGTFTIPIMKKTGFSQEKAGAIEVSSSVNG
;
A
#
# COMPACT_ATOMS: atom_id res chain seq x y z
N ALA A 1 2.90 -11.47 -24.90
CA ALA A 1 2.02 -10.27 -24.89
C ALA A 1 1.37 -10.06 -23.52
N SER A 2 0.87 -11.10 -22.83
CA SER A 2 0.20 -10.94 -21.53
C SER A 2 1.13 -10.47 -20.41
N ASP A 3 2.38 -10.90 -20.38
CA ASP A 3 3.33 -10.59 -19.30
C ASP A 3 3.88 -9.15 -19.39
N VAL A 4 4.06 -8.64 -20.58
CA VAL A 4 4.47 -7.23 -20.80
C VAL A 4 3.37 -6.30 -20.28
N TYR A 5 2.11 -6.56 -20.64
CA TYR A 5 0.97 -5.77 -20.17
C TYR A 5 0.83 -5.77 -18.66
N LYS A 6 0.97 -6.93 -18.02
CA LYS A 6 0.91 -7.04 -16.55
C LYS A 6 1.99 -6.20 -15.86
N ARG A 7 3.19 -6.16 -16.41
CA ARG A 7 4.28 -5.35 -15.84
C ARG A 7 4.07 -3.87 -16.02
N GLN A 8 3.61 -3.47 -17.20
CA GLN A 8 3.28 -2.08 -17.47
C GLN A 8 2.22 -1.59 -16.48
N ALA A 9 1.18 -2.39 -16.23
CA ALA A 9 0.16 -2.08 -15.24
C ALA A 9 0.75 -1.97 -13.81
N ARG A 10 1.64 -2.87 -13.42
CA ARG A 10 2.32 -2.84 -12.11
C ARG A 10 3.23 -1.62 -11.95
N ALA A 11 3.95 -1.24 -13.00
CA ALA A 11 4.81 -0.06 -13.01
C ALA A 11 4.00 1.24 -12.86
N ILE A 12 2.92 1.38 -13.60
CA ILE A 12 2.00 2.52 -13.48
C ILE A 12 1.39 2.57 -12.08
N HIS A 13 0.92 1.43 -11.57
CA HIS A 13 0.29 1.36 -10.26
C HIS A 13 1.25 1.78 -9.13
N LEU A 14 2.48 1.25 -9.14
CA LEU A 14 3.47 1.64 -8.14
C LEU A 14 3.86 3.10 -8.27
N GLY A 15 4.06 3.60 -9.49
CA GLY A 15 4.36 5.01 -9.74
C GLY A 15 3.26 5.94 -9.20
N PHE A 16 2.01 5.58 -9.44
CA PHE A 16 0.85 6.30 -8.90
C PHE A 16 0.78 6.22 -7.37
N ALA A 17 0.98 5.04 -6.80
CA ALA A 17 0.99 4.84 -5.34
C ALA A 17 2.11 5.65 -4.66
N LEU A 18 3.32 5.68 -5.23
CA LEU A 18 4.42 6.51 -4.72
C LEU A 18 4.08 8.00 -4.79
N THR A 19 3.50 8.44 -5.91
CA THR A 19 3.06 9.83 -6.06
C THR A 19 2.07 10.23 -4.97
N LEU A 20 1.03 9.43 -4.78
CA LEU A 20 0.04 9.66 -3.73
C LEU A 20 0.65 9.60 -2.33
N ALA A 21 1.55 8.65 -2.05
CA ALA A 21 2.19 8.53 -0.75
C ALA A 21 2.92 9.81 -0.34
N PHE A 22 3.67 10.44 -1.24
CA PHE A 22 4.37 11.70 -0.93
C PHE A 22 3.46 12.92 -0.86
N LEU A 23 2.35 12.92 -1.59
CA LEU A 23 1.36 13.99 -1.53
C LEU A 23 0.50 13.92 -0.25
N ILE A 24 0.16 12.70 0.20
CA ILE A 24 -0.67 12.48 1.39
C ILE A 24 0.16 12.54 2.68
N PHE A 25 1.40 12.04 2.63
CA PHE A 25 2.31 11.96 3.78
C PHE A 25 3.54 12.87 3.58
N PRO A 26 3.41 14.20 3.77
CA PRO A 26 4.53 15.13 3.61
C PRO A 26 5.64 14.87 4.63
N ALA A 27 6.87 15.31 4.33
CA ALA A 27 8.05 15.08 5.18
C ALA A 27 7.85 15.57 6.62
N VAL A 28 7.12 16.68 6.80
CA VAL A 28 6.80 17.25 8.12
C VAL A 28 5.29 17.15 8.33
N ARG A 29 4.86 16.32 9.26
CA ARG A 29 3.44 16.16 9.62
C ARG A 29 2.82 17.50 9.98
N GLY A 30 1.66 17.80 9.38
CA GLY A 30 0.91 19.06 9.63
C GLY A 30 1.40 20.28 8.85
N LYS A 31 2.43 20.17 8.01
CA LYS A 31 2.85 21.24 7.09
C LYS A 31 2.35 20.99 5.66
N LYS A 32 2.32 22.06 4.86
CA LYS A 32 2.02 21.98 3.43
C LYS A 32 3.09 21.12 2.71
N ILE A 33 2.69 20.53 1.59
CA ILE A 33 3.57 19.77 0.71
C ILE A 33 4.80 20.61 0.36
N SER A 34 5.99 20.07 0.60
CA SER A 34 7.25 20.72 0.28
C SER A 34 7.63 20.49 -1.18
N ILE A 35 8.44 21.37 -1.75
CA ILE A 35 9.03 21.18 -3.08
C ILE A 35 9.83 19.88 -3.13
N LEU A 36 10.50 19.51 -2.04
CA LEU A 36 11.19 18.21 -1.93
C LEU A 36 10.25 17.02 -2.06
N ASP A 37 9.05 17.09 -1.49
CA ASP A 37 8.07 16.00 -1.60
C ASP A 37 7.62 15.82 -3.04
N ILE A 38 7.45 16.91 -3.78
CA ILE A 38 7.10 16.91 -5.21
C ILE A 38 8.25 16.31 -6.04
N ILE A 39 9.50 16.73 -5.78
CA ILE A 39 10.67 16.22 -6.51
C ILE A 39 10.82 14.71 -6.29
N ILE A 40 10.73 14.23 -5.04
CA ILE A 40 10.84 12.81 -4.70
C ILE A 40 9.70 12.02 -5.34
N SER A 41 8.48 12.54 -5.30
CA SER A 41 7.30 11.97 -5.93
C SER A 41 7.50 11.76 -7.44
N ILE A 42 7.91 12.82 -8.15
CA ILE A 42 8.18 12.77 -9.59
C ILE A 42 9.32 11.79 -9.90
N THR A 43 10.40 11.83 -9.13
CA THR A 43 11.54 10.92 -9.34
C THR A 43 11.14 9.46 -9.13
N GLY A 44 10.33 9.15 -8.14
CA GLY A 44 9.78 7.82 -7.91
C GLY A 44 8.88 7.34 -9.06
N ALA A 45 7.98 8.20 -9.53
CA ALA A 45 7.13 7.91 -10.67
C ALA A 45 7.96 7.67 -11.95
N LEU A 46 8.97 8.50 -12.21
CA LEU A 46 9.87 8.33 -13.37
C LEU A 46 10.68 7.03 -13.29
N SER A 47 11.11 6.61 -12.10
CA SER A 47 11.81 5.33 -11.91
C SER A 47 10.91 4.14 -12.26
N CYS A 48 9.61 4.21 -11.97
CA CYS A 48 8.62 3.20 -12.36
C CYS A 48 8.31 3.28 -13.85
N LEU A 49 8.14 4.48 -14.41
CA LEU A 49 7.88 4.69 -15.84
C LEU A 49 9.04 4.22 -16.71
N TYR A 50 10.27 4.24 -16.20
CA TYR A 50 11.41 3.67 -16.92
C TYR A 50 11.16 2.19 -17.25
N ILE A 51 10.64 1.41 -16.31
CA ILE A 51 10.30 0.00 -16.53
C ILE A 51 9.19 -0.12 -17.57
N TYR A 52 8.20 0.79 -17.56
CA TYR A 52 7.12 0.78 -18.54
C TYR A 52 7.62 0.90 -19.98
N PHE A 53 8.60 1.77 -20.24
CA PHE A 53 9.07 2.08 -21.59
C PHE A 53 10.21 1.18 -22.06
N PHE A 54 11.11 0.75 -21.17
CA PHE A 54 12.38 0.10 -21.52
C PHE A 54 12.47 -1.37 -21.07
N TYR A 55 11.34 -1.94 -20.69
CA TYR A 55 11.31 -3.31 -20.19
C TYR A 55 11.78 -4.34 -21.24
N ASP A 56 11.30 -4.26 -22.47
CA ASP A 56 11.64 -5.20 -23.54
C ASP A 56 13.15 -5.17 -23.84
N ASP A 57 13.75 -3.98 -23.81
CA ASP A 57 15.20 -3.83 -23.98
C ASP A 57 15.98 -4.50 -22.83
N LEU A 58 15.47 -4.41 -21.60
CA LEU A 58 16.09 -5.05 -20.42
C LEU A 58 16.03 -6.57 -20.54
N VAL A 59 14.89 -7.13 -20.92
CA VAL A 59 14.71 -8.57 -21.11
C VAL A 59 15.59 -9.09 -22.22
N ASN A 60 15.64 -8.39 -23.37
CA ASN A 60 16.48 -8.76 -24.51
C ASN A 60 17.98 -8.78 -24.17
N ARG A 61 18.40 -8.00 -23.15
CA ARG A 61 19.75 -7.99 -22.61
C ARG A 61 19.99 -9.03 -21.49
N GLY A 62 19.02 -9.91 -21.21
CA GLY A 62 19.13 -10.93 -20.16
C GLY A 62 19.26 -10.36 -18.76
N GLY A 63 18.68 -9.18 -18.48
CA GLY A 63 18.75 -8.52 -17.17
C GLY A 63 20.08 -7.82 -16.87
N ILE A 64 20.97 -7.69 -17.87
CA ILE A 64 22.23 -6.94 -17.71
C ILE A 64 21.92 -5.45 -17.68
N LEU A 65 22.26 -4.80 -16.55
CA LEU A 65 22.01 -3.38 -16.35
C LEU A 65 22.84 -2.51 -17.33
N LEU A 66 22.15 -1.57 -17.97
CA LEU A 66 22.72 -0.69 -18.97
C LEU A 66 23.73 0.30 -18.35
N VAL A 67 24.89 0.38 -18.97
CA VAL A 67 25.91 1.40 -18.69
C VAL A 67 26.02 2.29 -19.95
N LYS A 68 25.66 3.56 -19.83
CA LYS A 68 25.82 4.55 -20.92
C LYS A 68 27.09 5.35 -20.74
N GLU A 69 27.73 5.67 -21.82
CA GLU A 69 28.84 6.62 -21.85
C GLU A 69 28.26 8.03 -22.02
N ILE A 70 28.41 8.86 -20.98
CA ILE A 70 27.91 10.25 -20.94
C ILE A 70 29.14 11.15 -20.67
N PHE A 71 29.45 12.03 -21.57
CA PHE A 71 30.63 12.92 -21.49
C PHE A 71 31.95 12.18 -21.22
N GLY A 72 32.17 10.99 -21.81
CA GLY A 72 33.36 10.18 -21.59
C GLY A 72 33.40 9.36 -20.29
N PHE A 73 32.35 9.43 -19.47
CA PHE A 73 32.23 8.64 -18.25
C PHE A 73 31.22 7.48 -18.42
N LYS A 74 31.59 6.29 -17.97
CA LYS A 74 30.71 5.11 -17.94
C LYS A 74 29.73 5.23 -16.77
N VAL A 75 28.51 5.71 -17.05
CA VAL A 75 27.46 5.88 -16.03
C VAL A 75 26.53 4.68 -16.02
N PRO A 76 26.40 3.96 -14.89
CA PRO A 76 25.47 2.84 -14.75
C PRO A 76 24.02 3.35 -14.54
N VAL A 77 23.39 3.78 -15.63
CA VAL A 77 22.10 4.48 -15.59
C VAL A 77 21.00 3.65 -14.90
N GLU A 78 20.85 2.37 -15.27
CA GLU A 78 19.82 1.51 -14.67
C GLU A 78 20.12 1.20 -13.21
N LEU A 79 21.38 1.07 -12.84
CA LEU A 79 21.75 0.92 -11.42
C LEU A 79 21.31 2.13 -10.59
N ILE A 80 21.49 3.34 -11.11
CA ILE A 80 21.08 4.58 -10.44
C ILE A 80 19.56 4.65 -10.35
N ILE A 81 18.84 4.38 -11.45
CA ILE A 81 17.38 4.40 -11.48
C ILE A 81 16.80 3.39 -10.47
N GLY A 82 17.29 2.15 -10.50
CA GLY A 82 16.79 1.11 -9.58
C GLY A 82 17.12 1.40 -8.11
N ALA A 83 18.36 1.83 -7.82
CA ALA A 83 18.73 2.20 -6.46
C ALA A 83 17.90 3.38 -5.94
N THR A 84 17.69 4.41 -6.76
CA THR A 84 16.86 5.56 -6.42
C THR A 84 15.40 5.11 -6.18
N GLY A 85 14.85 4.26 -7.03
CA GLY A 85 13.50 3.71 -6.87
C GLY A 85 13.34 2.95 -5.56
N ILE A 86 14.29 2.07 -5.20
CA ILE A 86 14.29 1.33 -3.93
C ILE A 86 14.33 2.30 -2.74
N LEU A 87 15.21 3.30 -2.76
CA LEU A 87 15.32 4.28 -1.67
C LEU A 87 14.04 5.11 -1.50
N ILE A 88 13.43 5.53 -2.61
CA ILE A 88 12.18 6.28 -2.60
C ILE A 88 11.04 5.40 -2.06
N LEU A 89 10.98 4.12 -2.43
CA LEU A 89 10.00 3.17 -1.92
C LEU A 89 10.16 2.97 -0.40
N LEU A 90 11.38 2.82 0.09
CA LEU A 90 11.65 2.74 1.54
C LEU A 90 11.23 4.01 2.27
N GLU A 91 11.49 5.19 1.69
CA GLU A 91 11.06 6.47 2.26
C GLU A 91 9.54 6.63 2.25
N ALA A 92 8.85 6.22 1.19
CA ALA A 92 7.39 6.19 1.13
C ALA A 92 6.81 5.26 2.20
N THR A 93 7.38 4.07 2.37
CA THR A 93 7.01 3.12 3.41
C THR A 93 7.21 3.70 4.81
N ARG A 94 8.33 4.39 5.05
CA ARG A 94 8.61 5.06 6.32
C ARG A 94 7.56 6.11 6.66
N ARG A 95 7.12 6.87 5.67
CA ARG A 95 6.14 7.94 5.87
C ARG A 95 4.72 7.42 6.06
N ALA A 96 4.32 6.43 5.30
CA ALA A 96 2.95 5.89 5.31
C ALA A 96 2.71 4.90 6.45
N ILE A 97 3.65 3.99 6.70
CA ILE A 97 3.47 2.86 7.62
C ILE A 97 4.32 3.03 8.88
N GLY A 98 5.54 3.58 8.74
CA GLY A 98 6.46 3.83 9.83
C GLY A 98 7.79 3.08 9.70
N LEU A 99 8.66 3.28 10.69
CA LEU A 99 10.03 2.76 10.73
C LEU A 99 10.14 1.23 10.84
N PRO A 100 9.29 0.49 11.58
CA PRO A 100 9.51 -0.93 11.81
C PRO A 100 9.63 -1.75 10.52
N LEU A 101 8.74 -1.51 9.55
CA LEU A 101 8.75 -2.24 8.28
C LEU A 101 9.99 -1.89 7.44
N VAL A 102 10.42 -0.64 7.47
CA VAL A 102 11.65 -0.21 6.77
C VAL A 102 12.89 -0.88 7.35
N ILE A 103 12.97 -0.98 8.69
CA ILE A 103 14.09 -1.65 9.36
C ILE A 103 14.15 -3.12 8.91
N ILE A 104 13.02 -3.82 8.91
CA ILE A 104 12.94 -5.21 8.45
C ILE A 104 13.41 -5.31 6.98
N ALA A 105 12.91 -4.47 6.10
CA ALA A 105 13.29 -4.47 4.69
C ALA A 105 14.79 -4.20 4.51
N VAL A 106 15.36 -3.22 5.20
CA VAL A 106 16.79 -2.91 5.17
C VAL A 106 17.62 -4.07 5.72
N CYS A 107 17.19 -4.73 6.81
CA CYS A 107 17.87 -5.91 7.34
C CYS A 107 17.94 -7.03 6.30
N PHE A 108 16.86 -7.32 5.56
CA PHE A 108 16.87 -8.33 4.50
C PHE A 108 17.75 -7.91 3.31
N LEU A 109 17.76 -6.64 2.92
CA LEU A 109 18.66 -6.15 1.89
C LEU A 109 20.13 -6.30 2.30
N LEU A 110 20.47 -5.95 3.54
CA LEU A 110 21.81 -6.14 4.10
C LEU A 110 22.17 -7.61 4.21
N PHE A 111 21.24 -8.46 4.64
CA PHE A 111 21.46 -9.91 4.67
C PHE A 111 21.75 -10.45 3.26
N SER A 112 20.99 -10.02 2.25
CA SER A 112 21.23 -10.41 0.86
C SER A 112 22.61 -9.99 0.35
N TYR A 113 23.12 -8.84 0.80
CA TYR A 113 24.45 -8.35 0.43
C TYR A 113 25.56 -9.04 1.23
N PHE A 114 25.40 -9.15 2.56
CA PHE A 114 26.40 -9.70 3.49
C PHE A 114 26.26 -11.20 3.76
N GLY A 115 25.49 -11.93 2.97
CA GLY A 115 25.16 -13.35 3.21
C GLY A 115 26.36 -14.27 3.44
N LYS A 116 27.56 -13.90 2.96
CA LYS A 116 28.80 -14.64 3.20
C LYS A 116 29.26 -14.67 4.66
N TYR A 117 28.83 -13.67 5.43
CA TYR A 117 29.20 -13.49 6.83
C TYR A 117 28.10 -14.00 7.79
N ALA A 118 27.02 -14.55 7.24
CA ALA A 118 25.95 -15.13 8.03
C ALA A 118 26.36 -16.47 8.65
N PRO A 119 25.73 -16.91 9.74
CA PRO A 119 25.93 -18.24 10.31
C PRO A 119 25.72 -19.35 9.27
N ASP A 120 26.47 -20.45 9.36
CA ASP A 120 26.51 -21.53 8.37
C ASP A 120 25.14 -22.05 7.91
N ILE A 121 24.15 -22.09 8.82
CA ILE A 121 22.79 -22.54 8.53
C ILE A 121 22.06 -21.68 7.51
N ILE A 122 22.36 -20.36 7.48
CA ILE A 122 21.69 -19.36 6.63
C ILE A 122 22.69 -18.63 5.71
N SER A 123 23.93 -19.06 5.69
CA SER A 123 24.97 -18.44 4.84
C SER A 123 24.68 -18.69 3.36
N HIS A 124 24.97 -17.67 2.55
CA HIS A 124 24.89 -17.74 1.09
C HIS A 124 25.95 -16.88 0.44
N GLY A 125 26.18 -17.04 -0.85
CA GLY A 125 27.27 -16.39 -1.58
C GLY A 125 27.28 -14.85 -1.56
N GLY A 126 26.25 -14.18 -1.05
CA GLY A 126 26.05 -12.74 -1.09
C GLY A 126 25.78 -12.23 -2.50
N LEU A 127 25.12 -11.10 -2.61
CA LEU A 127 24.83 -10.45 -3.89
C LEU A 127 25.68 -9.20 -4.06
N SER A 128 26.18 -8.94 -5.29
CA SER A 128 26.75 -7.64 -5.60
C SER A 128 25.66 -6.57 -5.65
N VAL A 129 25.99 -5.31 -5.40
CA VAL A 129 25.02 -4.19 -5.45
C VAL A 129 24.28 -4.16 -6.78
N LYS A 130 24.97 -4.38 -7.91
CA LYS A 130 24.32 -4.43 -9.24
C LYS A 130 23.27 -5.54 -9.32
N ARG A 131 23.58 -6.72 -8.82
CA ARG A 131 22.70 -7.87 -8.85
C ARG A 131 21.52 -7.69 -7.90
N LEU A 132 21.76 -7.12 -6.73
CA LEU A 132 20.71 -6.82 -5.74
C LEU A 132 19.72 -5.79 -6.28
N VAL A 133 20.19 -4.68 -6.83
CA VAL A 133 19.32 -3.65 -7.43
C VAL A 133 18.61 -4.20 -8.66
N GLY A 134 19.31 -4.97 -9.52
CA GLY A 134 18.70 -5.60 -10.69
C GLY A 134 17.56 -6.52 -10.32
N PHE A 135 17.77 -7.41 -9.34
CA PHE A 135 16.74 -8.31 -8.86
C PHE A 135 15.58 -7.57 -8.17
N GLN A 136 15.87 -6.63 -7.29
CA GLN A 136 14.82 -5.95 -6.52
C GLN A 136 13.94 -5.02 -7.37
N TRP A 137 14.54 -4.26 -8.30
CA TRP A 137 13.82 -3.22 -9.04
C TRP A 137 13.37 -3.66 -10.43
N PHE A 138 14.13 -4.51 -11.11
CA PHE A 138 13.87 -4.87 -12.50
C PHE A 138 13.33 -6.28 -12.69
N ASP A 139 13.37 -7.15 -11.68
CA ASP A 139 12.84 -8.49 -11.76
C ASP A 139 11.34 -8.57 -11.41
N GLN A 140 10.67 -9.61 -11.92
CA GLN A 140 9.25 -9.88 -11.66
C GLN A 140 8.98 -10.55 -10.32
N GLU A 141 9.98 -11.07 -9.66
CA GLU A 141 9.82 -11.88 -8.45
C GLU A 141 9.99 -11.07 -7.17
N ALA A 142 10.48 -9.81 -7.28
CA ALA A 142 10.71 -8.93 -6.15
C ALA A 142 9.61 -7.85 -6.03
N ILE A 143 9.98 -6.57 -6.09
CA ILE A 143 9.03 -5.45 -5.89
C ILE A 143 7.88 -5.51 -6.90
N PHE A 144 8.16 -5.75 -8.19
CA PHE A 144 7.15 -5.86 -9.24
C PHE A 144 6.54 -7.27 -9.36
N GLY A 145 6.69 -8.10 -8.33
CA GLY A 145 6.23 -9.46 -8.27
C GLY A 145 4.75 -9.64 -7.92
N ILE A 146 4.46 -10.79 -7.28
CA ILE A 146 3.11 -11.21 -6.89
C ILE A 146 2.39 -10.16 -6.03
N PRO A 147 3.01 -9.55 -4.99
CA PRO A 147 2.28 -8.62 -4.11
C PRO A 147 1.71 -7.41 -4.86
N ILE A 148 2.49 -6.81 -5.75
CA ILE A 148 2.00 -5.68 -6.55
C ILE A 148 0.99 -6.16 -7.61
N GLY A 149 1.15 -7.36 -8.16
CA GLY A 149 0.17 -7.95 -9.06
C GLY A 149 -1.20 -8.09 -8.40
N VAL A 150 -1.25 -8.66 -7.21
CA VAL A 150 -2.52 -8.75 -6.42
C VAL A 150 -3.08 -7.36 -6.12
N SER A 151 -2.22 -6.39 -5.81
CA SER A 151 -2.66 -5.01 -5.59
C SER A 151 -3.33 -4.40 -6.83
N VAL A 152 -2.77 -4.62 -8.01
CA VAL A 152 -3.31 -4.11 -9.29
C VAL A 152 -4.61 -4.81 -9.68
N ASP A 153 -4.59 -6.15 -9.64
CA ASP A 153 -5.65 -6.97 -10.24
C ASP A 153 -6.90 -7.05 -9.33
N PHE A 154 -6.72 -6.93 -8.02
CA PHE A 154 -7.79 -7.13 -7.05
C PHE A 154 -7.94 -5.97 -6.07
N ILE A 155 -6.93 -5.68 -5.25
CA ILE A 155 -7.07 -4.76 -4.11
C ILE A 155 -7.50 -3.37 -4.57
N PHE A 156 -6.85 -2.82 -5.60
CA PHE A 156 -7.19 -1.50 -6.11
C PHE A 156 -8.64 -1.40 -6.57
N LEU A 157 -9.13 -2.40 -7.30
CA LEU A 157 -10.50 -2.43 -7.80
C LEU A 157 -11.52 -2.53 -6.67
N PHE A 158 -11.24 -3.36 -5.67
CA PHE A 158 -12.11 -3.47 -4.49
C PHE A 158 -12.15 -2.19 -3.67
N VAL A 159 -11.00 -1.57 -3.42
CA VAL A 159 -10.92 -0.29 -2.70
C VAL A 159 -11.62 0.83 -3.47
N LEU A 160 -11.43 0.89 -4.78
CA LEU A 160 -12.11 1.85 -5.64
C LEU A 160 -13.63 1.65 -5.61
N PHE A 161 -14.08 0.40 -5.76
CA PHE A 161 -15.50 0.06 -5.67
C PHE A 161 -16.07 0.44 -4.31
N GLY A 162 -15.36 0.10 -3.23
CA GLY A 162 -15.77 0.46 -1.86
C GLY A 162 -15.91 1.97 -1.67
N ALA A 163 -14.93 2.74 -2.14
CA ALA A 163 -14.96 4.22 -2.06
C ALA A 163 -16.14 4.81 -2.87
N LEU A 164 -16.40 4.29 -4.07
CA LEU A 164 -17.55 4.71 -4.88
C LEU A 164 -18.88 4.37 -4.20
N LEU A 165 -18.99 3.18 -3.62
CA LEU A 165 -20.21 2.75 -2.93
C LEU A 165 -20.44 3.56 -1.65
N GLU A 166 -19.39 3.90 -0.91
CA GLU A 166 -19.46 4.77 0.27
C GLU A 166 -19.95 6.17 -0.11
N THR A 167 -19.38 6.77 -1.16
CA THR A 167 -19.82 8.10 -1.66
C THR A 167 -21.25 8.08 -2.21
N ALA A 168 -21.70 6.95 -2.75
CA ALA A 168 -23.10 6.74 -3.17
C ALA A 168 -24.08 6.55 -2.01
N GLY A 169 -23.61 6.51 -0.75
CA GLY A 169 -24.43 6.34 0.44
C GLY A 169 -24.66 4.89 0.86
N GLY A 170 -23.86 3.95 0.34
CA GLY A 170 -23.98 2.52 0.66
C GLY A 170 -23.86 2.22 2.15
N GLY A 171 -22.94 2.88 2.86
CA GLY A 171 -22.79 2.73 4.31
C GLY A 171 -24.07 3.08 5.07
N LYS A 172 -24.71 4.20 4.72
CA LYS A 172 -26.02 4.58 5.30
C LYS A 172 -27.12 3.57 4.97
N TYR A 173 -27.18 3.13 3.73
CA TYR A 173 -28.15 2.12 3.31
C TYR A 173 -28.03 0.82 4.12
N PHE A 174 -26.82 0.33 4.34
CA PHE A 174 -26.60 -0.89 5.15
C PHE A 174 -26.98 -0.69 6.61
N LEU A 175 -26.71 0.47 7.18
CA LEU A 175 -27.15 0.79 8.53
C LEU A 175 -28.69 0.83 8.60
N ASP A 176 -29.34 1.52 7.69
CA ASP A 176 -30.81 1.61 7.65
C ASP A 176 -31.42 0.22 7.48
N LEU A 177 -30.87 -0.63 6.64
CA LEU A 177 -31.30 -2.02 6.46
C LEU A 177 -31.10 -2.83 7.75
N ALA A 178 -29.96 -2.73 8.41
CA ALA A 178 -29.68 -3.41 9.68
C ALA A 178 -30.68 -2.95 10.78
N PHE A 179 -30.95 -1.66 10.86
CA PHE A 179 -31.97 -1.12 11.79
C PHE A 179 -33.40 -1.60 11.46
N ALA A 180 -33.73 -1.71 10.18
CA ALA A 180 -35.03 -2.24 9.78
C ALA A 180 -35.21 -3.72 10.19
N MET A 181 -34.14 -4.51 10.09
CA MET A 181 -34.18 -5.95 10.43
C MET A 181 -34.24 -6.22 11.94
N VAL A 182 -33.38 -5.57 12.71
CA VAL A 182 -33.19 -5.92 14.12
C VAL A 182 -33.44 -4.77 15.11
N GLY A 183 -33.68 -3.56 14.64
CA GLY A 183 -33.79 -2.36 15.49
C GLY A 183 -34.87 -2.43 16.55
N LYS A 184 -35.99 -3.14 16.27
CA LYS A 184 -37.13 -3.33 17.21
C LYS A 184 -36.90 -4.45 18.24
N MET A 185 -35.83 -5.23 18.09
CA MET A 185 -35.50 -6.32 19.02
C MET A 185 -34.93 -5.76 20.32
N ARG A 186 -34.97 -6.56 21.40
CA ARG A 186 -34.27 -6.22 22.66
C ARG A 186 -32.77 -6.04 22.38
N GLY A 187 -32.21 -4.88 22.73
CA GLY A 187 -30.86 -4.49 22.37
C GLY A 187 -30.66 -4.18 20.88
N GLY A 188 -31.77 -3.88 20.16
CA GLY A 188 -31.80 -3.64 18.72
C GLY A 188 -30.73 -2.72 18.17
N PRO A 189 -30.51 -1.53 18.78
CA PRO A 189 -29.46 -0.62 18.32
C PRO A 189 -28.05 -1.21 18.31
N ALA A 190 -27.69 -1.99 19.34
CA ALA A 190 -26.41 -2.68 19.37
C ALA A 190 -26.31 -3.78 18.31
N LYS A 191 -27.37 -4.55 18.11
CA LYS A 191 -27.44 -5.59 17.07
C LYS A 191 -27.37 -4.98 15.68
N ALA A 192 -28.09 -3.87 15.47
CA ALA A 192 -28.06 -3.14 14.20
C ALA A 192 -26.65 -2.55 13.93
N ALA A 193 -25.98 -2.04 14.96
CA ALA A 193 -24.60 -1.59 14.84
C ALA A 193 -23.66 -2.72 14.39
N ILE A 194 -23.77 -3.92 15.00
CA ILE A 194 -22.96 -5.08 14.64
C ILE A 194 -23.20 -5.51 13.18
N LEU A 195 -24.47 -5.65 12.78
CA LEU A 195 -24.81 -6.05 11.41
C LEU A 195 -24.40 -4.98 10.40
N GLY A 196 -24.75 -3.73 10.65
CA GLY A 196 -24.45 -2.61 9.76
C GLY A 196 -22.93 -2.38 9.62
N SER A 197 -22.20 -2.44 10.74
CA SER A 197 -20.75 -2.32 10.73
C SER A 197 -20.09 -3.49 10.01
N GLY A 198 -20.56 -4.72 10.19
CA GLY A 198 -20.07 -5.88 9.45
C GLY A 198 -20.31 -5.74 7.93
N MET A 199 -21.49 -5.30 7.51
CA MET A 199 -21.80 -5.08 6.09
C MET A 199 -20.97 -3.95 5.48
N THR A 200 -20.78 -2.86 6.22
CA THR A 200 -19.96 -1.72 5.77
C THR A 200 -18.48 -2.09 5.75
N GLY A 201 -18.02 -2.87 6.72
CA GLY A 201 -16.66 -3.34 6.83
C GLY A 201 -16.22 -4.21 5.66
N MET A 202 -17.11 -5.07 5.14
CA MET A 202 -16.84 -5.87 3.93
C MET A 202 -16.45 -5.00 2.71
N ILE A 203 -16.88 -3.74 2.70
CA ILE A 203 -16.62 -2.81 1.60
C ILE A 203 -15.41 -1.94 1.90
N SER A 204 -15.32 -1.40 3.13
CA SER A 204 -14.26 -0.46 3.50
C SER A 204 -12.89 -1.12 3.66
N GLY A 205 -12.85 -2.40 4.06
CA GLY A 205 -11.62 -3.14 4.32
C GLY A 205 -10.74 -2.55 5.42
N SER A 206 -11.25 -1.56 6.18
CA SER A 206 -10.52 -0.87 7.23
C SER A 206 -11.37 -0.73 8.47
N SER A 207 -11.02 -1.45 9.54
CA SER A 207 -11.72 -1.37 10.83
C SER A 207 -11.73 0.05 11.41
N ILE A 208 -10.68 0.82 11.21
CA ILE A 208 -10.58 2.21 11.68
C ILE A 208 -11.55 3.10 10.91
N ALA A 209 -11.52 3.05 9.57
CA ALA A 209 -12.44 3.83 8.74
C ALA A 209 -13.89 3.44 9.02
N ASN A 210 -14.17 2.15 9.14
CA ASN A 210 -15.49 1.63 9.47
C ASN A 210 -16.00 2.15 10.84
N THR A 211 -15.18 2.07 11.90
CA THR A 211 -15.53 2.62 13.22
C THR A 211 -15.84 4.13 13.15
N VAL A 212 -15.08 4.90 12.40
CA VAL A 212 -15.32 6.34 12.27
C VAL A 212 -16.60 6.62 11.50
N THR A 213 -16.86 5.90 10.43
CA THR A 213 -18.02 6.12 9.56
C THR A 213 -19.32 5.66 10.25
N THR A 214 -19.40 4.40 10.65
CA THR A 214 -20.62 3.83 11.26
C THR A 214 -20.87 4.33 12.68
N GLY A 215 -19.79 4.52 13.46
CA GLY A 215 -19.85 4.97 14.85
C GLY A 215 -20.45 6.36 15.03
N THR A 216 -20.33 7.24 14.03
CA THR A 216 -20.98 8.58 14.09
C THR A 216 -22.51 8.48 14.18
N PHE A 217 -23.09 7.41 13.65
CA PHE A 217 -24.55 7.16 13.69
C PHE A 217 -24.95 6.20 14.81
N THR A 218 -24.24 5.09 14.95
CA THR A 218 -24.61 3.99 15.85
C THR A 218 -24.39 4.32 17.33
N ILE A 219 -23.28 4.95 17.68
CA ILE A 219 -22.95 5.32 19.08
C ILE A 219 -24.00 6.27 19.66
N PRO A 220 -24.40 7.37 19.00
CA PRO A 220 -25.47 8.24 19.51
C PRO A 220 -26.80 7.51 19.70
N ILE A 221 -27.17 6.59 18.81
CA ILE A 221 -28.42 5.84 18.90
C ILE A 221 -28.38 4.86 20.08
N MET A 222 -27.26 4.12 20.26
CA MET A 222 -27.07 3.25 21.41
C MET A 222 -27.13 4.01 22.74
N LYS A 223 -26.53 5.20 22.81
CA LYS A 223 -26.60 6.06 24.00
C LYS A 223 -28.03 6.52 24.31
N LYS A 224 -28.81 6.91 23.30
CA LYS A 224 -30.23 7.30 23.46
C LYS A 224 -31.10 6.16 23.97
N THR A 225 -30.72 4.91 23.72
CA THR A 225 -31.44 3.71 24.17
C THR A 225 -30.91 3.13 25.48
N GLY A 226 -30.05 3.87 26.20
CA GLY A 226 -29.64 3.53 27.56
C GLY A 226 -28.30 2.79 27.67
N PHE A 227 -27.53 2.64 26.59
CA PHE A 227 -26.17 2.12 26.66
C PHE A 227 -25.22 3.19 27.25
N SER A 228 -24.28 2.78 28.12
CA SER A 228 -23.21 3.68 28.55
C SER A 228 -22.29 4.02 27.38
N GLN A 229 -21.54 5.13 27.50
CA GLN A 229 -20.62 5.58 26.43
C GLN A 229 -19.55 4.53 26.12
N GLU A 230 -18.99 3.92 27.16
CA GLU A 230 -17.97 2.89 27.07
C GLU A 230 -18.51 1.64 26.38
N LYS A 231 -19.73 1.20 26.72
CA LYS A 231 -20.35 0.04 26.09
C LYS A 231 -20.68 0.31 24.62
N ALA A 232 -21.20 1.48 24.30
CA ALA A 232 -21.52 1.84 22.93
C ALA A 232 -20.25 1.89 22.06
N GLY A 233 -19.18 2.50 22.58
CA GLY A 233 -17.88 2.53 21.90
C GLY A 233 -17.24 1.14 21.74
N ALA A 234 -17.29 0.31 22.79
CA ALA A 234 -16.77 -1.05 22.75
C ALA A 234 -17.50 -1.93 21.71
N ILE A 235 -18.84 -1.83 21.64
CA ILE A 235 -19.65 -2.56 20.65
C ILE A 235 -19.25 -2.13 19.24
N GLU A 236 -19.14 -0.83 18.98
CA GLU A 236 -18.78 -0.30 17.68
C GLU A 236 -17.38 -0.75 17.22
N VAL A 237 -16.38 -0.59 18.09
CA VAL A 237 -15.01 -1.01 17.79
C VAL A 237 -14.92 -2.51 17.54
N SER A 238 -15.60 -3.32 18.38
CA SER A 238 -15.60 -4.78 18.24
C SER A 238 -16.29 -5.24 16.96
N SER A 239 -17.38 -4.57 16.55
CA SER A 239 -18.08 -4.91 15.31
C SER A 239 -17.31 -4.50 14.06
N SER A 240 -16.55 -3.41 14.12
CA SER A 240 -15.77 -2.91 13.00
C SER A 240 -14.57 -3.80 12.65
N VAL A 241 -14.10 -4.63 13.58
CA VAL A 241 -12.98 -5.58 13.33
C VAL A 241 -13.42 -6.77 12.46
N ASN A 242 -14.73 -7.04 12.38
CA ASN A 242 -15.29 -8.16 11.60
C ASN A 242 -15.54 -7.82 10.11
N GLY A 243 -15.18 -6.64 9.67
CA GLY A 243 -15.35 -6.18 8.29
C GLY A 243 -14.05 -6.09 7.51
#